data_745d0b31b31790523696516b9fc8773f
#
_entry.id   745d0b31b31790523696516b9fc8773f
#
_cell.length_a   1.000
_cell.length_b   1.000
_cell.length_c   1.000
_cell.angle_alpha   90.00
_cell.angle_beta   90.00
_cell.angle_gamma   90.00
#
_symmetry.space_group_name_H-M   'P 1'
#
loop_
_entity.id
_entity.type
_entity.pdbx_description
1 polymer ?
#
loop_
_entity_poly.entity_id
_entity_poly.type
_entity_poly.pdbx_seq_one_letter_code
_entity_poly.pdbx_strand_id
1 'polypeptide(L)'
;MTDVVVVGGGVAGLVTARDLAKGGAHVVLVESSGELGGMIRRHTVGGIDLDMAADSFATRTDAVGRLAIELGLGNDVVAPDPRGAWLMTRDGRTSPIPATGLLGIPSTPMAADVLAVVGQKGGLRAQMDSLLPAPVGAKASSLGELVRRRMGERVLDDLVVPIAGGVHSTHPDQLDPDRVAPGLRAALLREGSLARAVLSLRARAAAGTPVQGIRGGTVRLVDELVADLETYGVEVRLHTRATRIEAHAVEIVSTDGTTERLPAQHTLSSVADPERTAAPDRTGIQLVTLVVDQPELDAAPRGTGMLVHPDAQAVSAKALTHATVKWPWLADVADGRHVLRLSYATTATDPAGVATSLPVDPTDPVGSRALQDASTLLGVPITADRVSGAARVGWYGPDLTAAGLADGVVGIGEASTGRGLAGIIAAARKAADEILGS
;
A
#
# COMPACT_ATOMS: atom_id res chain seq x y z
N MET A 1 -25.51 -3.33 -28.24
CA MET A 1 -24.20 -2.73 -28.59
C MET A 1 -23.52 -2.46 -27.26
N THR A 2 -22.28 -2.82 -27.08
CA THR A 2 -21.56 -2.57 -25.83
C THR A 2 -21.32 -1.08 -25.68
N ASP A 3 -21.77 -0.50 -24.58
CA ASP A 3 -21.56 0.93 -24.36
C ASP A 3 -20.14 1.19 -23.88
N VAL A 4 -19.66 0.35 -22.97
CA VAL A 4 -18.35 0.53 -22.34
C VAL A 4 -17.57 -0.79 -22.25
N VAL A 5 -16.29 -0.76 -22.65
CA VAL A 5 -15.32 -1.83 -22.33
C VAL A 5 -14.36 -1.33 -21.26
N VAL A 6 -14.25 -2.08 -20.17
CA VAL A 6 -13.30 -1.84 -19.08
C VAL A 6 -12.21 -2.90 -19.13
N VAL A 7 -10.95 -2.47 -19.21
CA VAL A 7 -9.80 -3.37 -19.27
C VAL A 7 -9.07 -3.40 -17.94
N GLY A 8 -8.99 -4.61 -17.37
CA GLY A 8 -8.37 -4.95 -16.09
C GLY A 8 -9.36 -5.06 -14.93
N GLY A 9 -9.43 -6.26 -14.35
CA GLY A 9 -10.34 -6.65 -13.27
C GLY A 9 -9.83 -6.35 -11.85
N GLY A 10 -8.88 -5.42 -11.69
CA GLY A 10 -8.50 -4.89 -10.38
C GLY A 10 -9.56 -3.94 -9.81
N VAL A 11 -9.36 -3.44 -8.57
CA VAL A 11 -10.34 -2.57 -7.88
C VAL A 11 -10.76 -1.36 -8.72
N ALA A 12 -9.85 -0.75 -9.49
CA ALA A 12 -10.20 0.34 -10.40
C ALA A 12 -11.27 -0.07 -11.41
N GLY A 13 -11.03 -1.19 -12.12
CA GLY A 13 -11.99 -1.71 -13.11
C GLY A 13 -13.29 -2.17 -12.48
N LEU A 14 -13.23 -2.85 -11.32
CA LEU A 14 -14.44 -3.31 -10.62
C LEU A 14 -15.33 -2.15 -10.20
N VAL A 15 -14.78 -1.10 -9.60
CA VAL A 15 -15.54 0.10 -9.18
C VAL A 15 -16.11 0.82 -10.41
N THR A 16 -15.30 0.99 -11.45
CA THR A 16 -15.75 1.65 -12.68
C THR A 16 -16.87 0.87 -13.36
N ALA A 17 -16.69 -0.45 -13.55
CA ALA A 17 -17.69 -1.29 -14.20
C ALA A 17 -19.02 -1.33 -13.42
N ARG A 18 -18.93 -1.45 -12.08
CA ARG A 18 -20.08 -1.39 -11.18
C ARG A 18 -20.85 -0.08 -11.31
N ASP A 19 -20.15 1.05 -11.18
CA ASP A 19 -20.80 2.36 -11.13
C ASP A 19 -21.42 2.70 -12.50
N LEU A 20 -20.76 2.34 -13.61
CA LEU A 20 -21.32 2.47 -14.97
C LEU A 20 -22.56 1.60 -15.17
N ALA A 21 -22.50 0.31 -14.81
CA ALA A 21 -23.63 -0.59 -14.97
C ALA A 21 -24.82 -0.21 -14.06
N LYS A 22 -24.54 0.24 -12.84
CA LYS A 22 -25.55 0.81 -11.94
C LYS A 22 -26.21 2.06 -12.52
N GLY A 23 -25.46 2.84 -13.32
CA GLY A 23 -25.98 3.97 -14.09
C GLY A 23 -26.73 3.60 -15.36
N GLY A 24 -26.85 2.30 -15.70
CA GLY A 24 -27.61 1.78 -16.83
C GLY A 24 -26.80 1.52 -18.09
N ALA A 25 -25.47 1.65 -18.08
CA ALA A 25 -24.62 1.32 -19.21
C ALA A 25 -24.45 -0.20 -19.37
N HIS A 26 -24.35 -0.68 -20.61
CA HIS A 26 -23.98 -2.07 -20.90
C HIS A 26 -22.46 -2.20 -20.90
N VAL A 27 -21.92 -2.89 -19.89
CA VAL A 27 -20.48 -2.95 -19.61
C VAL A 27 -19.93 -4.35 -19.84
N VAL A 28 -18.78 -4.43 -20.54
CA VAL A 28 -17.93 -5.62 -20.63
C VAL A 28 -16.62 -5.37 -19.89
N LEU A 29 -16.31 -6.19 -18.90
CA LEU A 29 -15.05 -6.18 -18.14
C LEU A 29 -14.14 -7.29 -18.63
N VAL A 30 -12.93 -6.94 -19.07
CA VAL A 30 -11.92 -7.89 -19.58
C VAL A 30 -10.78 -8.03 -18.57
N GLU A 31 -10.48 -9.26 -18.15
CA GLU A 31 -9.39 -9.60 -17.23
C GLU A 31 -8.54 -10.75 -17.77
N SER A 32 -7.23 -10.56 -17.76
CA SER A 32 -6.26 -11.54 -18.29
C SER A 32 -6.06 -12.76 -17.40
N SER A 33 -6.25 -12.61 -16.11
CA SER A 33 -6.16 -13.71 -15.13
C SER A 33 -7.49 -14.47 -14.99
N GLY A 34 -7.45 -15.57 -14.24
CA GLY A 34 -8.64 -16.34 -13.88
C GLY A 34 -9.42 -15.78 -12.69
N GLU A 35 -8.97 -14.66 -12.10
CA GLU A 35 -9.55 -14.09 -10.89
C GLU A 35 -9.61 -12.56 -10.97
N LEU A 36 -10.65 -11.98 -10.36
CA LEU A 36 -10.80 -10.55 -10.19
C LEU A 36 -10.09 -10.07 -8.91
N GLY A 37 -9.91 -8.73 -8.78
CA GLY A 37 -9.32 -8.09 -7.60
C GLY A 37 -7.91 -7.53 -7.81
N GLY A 38 -7.17 -8.02 -8.80
CA GLY A 38 -5.81 -7.54 -9.10
C GLY A 38 -4.84 -7.80 -7.94
N MET A 39 -4.42 -6.74 -7.25
CA MET A 39 -3.54 -6.81 -6.07
C MET A 39 -4.30 -7.13 -4.76
N ILE A 40 -5.62 -7.01 -4.75
CA ILE A 40 -6.46 -7.34 -3.59
C ILE A 40 -7.08 -8.69 -3.84
N ARG A 41 -6.40 -9.71 -3.35
CA ARG A 41 -6.81 -11.11 -3.46
C ARG A 41 -6.62 -11.82 -2.13
N ARG A 42 -7.29 -12.95 -2.00
CA ARG A 42 -7.13 -13.90 -0.89
C ARG A 42 -6.01 -14.88 -1.19
N HIS A 43 -5.27 -15.25 -0.18
CA HIS A 43 -4.45 -16.46 -0.19
C HIS A 43 -4.52 -17.18 1.16
N THR A 44 -4.45 -18.50 1.14
CA THR A 44 -4.51 -19.31 2.36
C THR A 44 -3.10 -19.73 2.75
N VAL A 45 -2.67 -19.39 3.97
CA VAL A 45 -1.37 -19.79 4.50
C VAL A 45 -1.57 -20.47 5.86
N GLY A 46 -1.08 -21.70 6.00
CA GLY A 46 -1.28 -22.47 7.22
C GLY A 46 -2.76 -22.69 7.58
N GLY A 47 -3.66 -22.73 6.60
CA GLY A 47 -5.11 -22.85 6.80
C GLY A 47 -5.80 -21.57 7.24
N ILE A 48 -5.12 -20.41 7.19
CA ILE A 48 -5.69 -19.10 7.50
C ILE A 48 -5.82 -18.29 6.21
N ASP A 49 -7.02 -17.78 5.95
CA ASP A 49 -7.28 -16.87 4.82
C ASP A 49 -6.80 -15.46 5.14
N LEU A 50 -5.97 -14.90 4.26
CA LEU A 50 -5.29 -13.62 4.44
C LEU A 50 -5.40 -12.76 3.18
N ASP A 51 -5.29 -11.45 3.35
CA ASP A 51 -5.01 -10.57 2.23
C ASP A 51 -3.64 -10.87 1.64
N MET A 52 -3.60 -11.13 0.34
CA MET A 52 -2.36 -11.50 -0.35
C MET A 52 -1.32 -10.37 -0.32
N ALA A 53 -1.75 -9.12 -0.47
CA ALA A 53 -0.87 -7.94 -0.46
C ALA A 53 -1.26 -6.92 0.62
N ALA A 54 -2.09 -5.91 0.29
CA ALA A 54 -2.44 -4.84 1.20
C ALA A 54 -3.55 -5.27 2.18
N ASP A 55 -3.27 -5.15 3.47
CA ASP A 55 -4.20 -5.46 4.56
C ASP A 55 -4.85 -4.21 5.18
N SER A 56 -4.58 -3.06 4.63
CA SER A 56 -5.04 -1.77 5.15
C SER A 56 -5.08 -0.69 4.08
N PHE A 57 -5.86 0.34 4.33
CA PHE A 57 -5.99 1.51 3.46
C PHE A 57 -5.87 2.82 4.25
N ALA A 58 -5.41 3.87 3.58
CA ALA A 58 -5.26 5.20 4.17
C ALA A 58 -6.62 5.90 4.33
N THR A 59 -6.79 6.62 5.45
CA THR A 59 -8.03 7.32 5.81
C THR A 59 -8.01 8.81 5.50
N ARG A 60 -7.00 9.30 4.77
CA ARG A 60 -6.90 10.72 4.38
C ARG A 60 -8.09 11.23 3.57
N THR A 61 -8.75 10.35 2.85
CA THR A 61 -10.05 10.58 2.21
C THR A 61 -11.02 9.50 2.66
N ASP A 62 -12.31 9.75 2.56
CA ASP A 62 -13.37 8.81 2.93
C ASP A 62 -13.77 7.85 1.79
N ALA A 63 -13.03 7.86 0.68
CA ALA A 63 -13.41 7.12 -0.53
C ALA A 63 -13.60 5.61 -0.28
N VAL A 64 -12.66 4.98 0.45
CA VAL A 64 -12.76 3.55 0.79
C VAL A 64 -13.87 3.30 1.79
N GLY A 65 -13.98 4.14 2.83
CA GLY A 65 -15.03 4.03 3.85
C GLY A 65 -16.43 4.16 3.25
N ARG A 66 -16.64 5.12 2.35
CA ARG A 66 -17.92 5.26 1.61
C ARG A 66 -18.22 4.05 0.75
N LEU A 67 -17.23 3.55 -0.01
CA LEU A 67 -17.42 2.34 -0.78
C LEU A 67 -17.78 1.15 0.12
N ALA A 68 -17.09 0.97 1.25
CA ALA A 68 -17.39 -0.08 2.21
C ALA A 68 -18.82 0.02 2.75
N ILE A 69 -19.32 1.23 3.05
CA ILE A 69 -20.71 1.44 3.48
C ILE A 69 -21.70 1.05 2.37
N GLU A 70 -21.45 1.46 1.14
CA GLU A 70 -22.30 1.14 -0.01
C GLU A 70 -22.37 -0.37 -0.31
N LEU A 71 -21.26 -1.08 -0.04
CA LEU A 71 -21.15 -2.54 -0.17
C LEU A 71 -21.62 -3.30 1.07
N GLY A 72 -22.24 -2.63 2.06
CA GLY A 72 -22.71 -3.28 3.29
C GLY A 72 -21.62 -3.61 4.33
N LEU A 73 -20.36 -3.22 4.08
CA LEU A 73 -19.20 -3.50 4.92
C LEU A 73 -18.91 -2.40 5.95
N GLY A 74 -19.77 -1.38 6.09
CA GLY A 74 -19.50 -0.23 6.95
C GLY A 74 -19.19 -0.57 8.41
N ASN A 75 -19.86 -1.60 8.97
CA ASN A 75 -19.63 -2.08 10.34
C ASN A 75 -18.39 -2.96 10.49
N ASP A 76 -17.78 -3.38 9.38
CA ASP A 76 -16.58 -4.19 9.35
C ASP A 76 -15.31 -3.36 9.15
N VAL A 77 -15.44 -2.05 8.93
CA VAL A 77 -14.30 -1.13 8.91
C VAL A 77 -13.74 -1.00 10.33
N VAL A 78 -12.48 -1.40 10.51
CA VAL A 78 -11.82 -1.48 11.83
C VAL A 78 -10.51 -0.71 11.85
N ALA A 79 -10.20 -0.15 13.03
CA ALA A 79 -8.89 0.42 13.30
C ALA A 79 -7.87 -0.67 13.68
N PRO A 80 -6.58 -0.49 13.40
CA PRO A 80 -5.54 -1.36 13.91
C PRO A 80 -5.39 -1.22 15.43
N ASP A 81 -4.74 -2.20 16.06
CA ASP A 81 -4.42 -2.16 17.48
C ASP A 81 -3.63 -0.89 17.84
N PRO A 82 -3.98 -0.20 18.93
CA PRO A 82 -3.39 1.08 19.32
C PRO A 82 -1.94 0.97 19.84
N ARG A 83 -1.40 -0.23 20.08
CA ARG A 83 0.00 -0.42 20.53
C ARG A 83 1.02 0.18 19.55
N GLY A 84 0.63 0.39 18.29
CA GLY A 84 1.49 0.99 17.28
C GLY A 84 2.64 0.10 16.83
N ALA A 85 3.46 0.62 15.93
CA ALA A 85 4.61 -0.08 15.38
C ALA A 85 5.93 0.46 15.97
N TRP A 86 7.00 -0.28 15.75
CA TRP A 86 8.37 0.04 16.13
C TRP A 86 9.20 0.40 14.91
N LEU A 87 10.37 0.94 15.13
CA LEU A 87 11.38 1.14 14.11
C LEU A 87 12.72 0.53 14.55
N MET A 88 13.52 0.11 13.56
CA MET A 88 14.92 -0.24 13.72
C MET A 88 15.77 0.82 13.02
N THR A 89 16.69 1.42 13.75
CA THR A 89 17.65 2.41 13.24
C THR A 89 18.78 1.74 12.45
N ARG A 90 19.59 2.54 11.76
CA ARG A 90 20.76 2.07 11.00
C ARG A 90 21.71 1.19 11.81
N ASP A 91 21.93 1.53 13.07
CA ASP A 91 22.81 0.79 14.01
C ASP A 91 22.13 -0.38 14.73
N GLY A 92 20.90 -0.78 14.29
CA GLY A 92 20.18 -1.94 14.81
C GLY A 92 19.44 -1.70 16.13
N ARG A 93 19.43 -0.48 16.69
CA ARG A 93 18.59 -0.16 17.86
C ARG A 93 17.13 -0.16 17.48
N THR A 94 16.29 -0.65 18.39
CA THR A 94 14.83 -0.69 18.18
C THR A 94 14.12 0.22 19.18
N SER A 95 13.09 0.91 18.72
CA SER A 95 12.29 1.83 19.53
C SER A 95 10.86 1.91 19.00
N PRO A 96 9.85 2.18 19.85
CA PRO A 96 8.53 2.53 19.36
C PRO A 96 8.59 3.75 18.43
N ILE A 97 7.75 3.77 17.40
CA ILE A 97 7.63 4.96 16.52
C ILE A 97 7.02 6.10 17.34
N PRO A 98 7.63 7.31 17.35
CA PRO A 98 7.09 8.44 18.10
C PRO A 98 5.66 8.78 17.69
N ALA A 99 4.78 8.90 18.68
CA ALA A 99 3.33 9.05 18.48
C ALA A 99 2.94 10.36 17.80
N THR A 100 3.75 11.42 17.94
CA THR A 100 3.39 12.80 17.52
C THR A 100 4.00 13.23 16.20
N GLY A 101 4.40 12.29 15.31
CA GLY A 101 5.02 12.57 14.03
C GLY A 101 4.06 12.59 12.83
N LEU A 102 4.54 13.16 11.72
CA LEU A 102 3.99 13.01 10.37
C LEU A 102 5.13 12.54 9.45
N LEU A 103 5.03 11.37 8.87
CA LEU A 103 6.09 10.75 8.06
C LEU A 103 7.46 10.71 8.76
N GLY A 104 7.48 10.53 10.09
CA GLY A 104 8.69 10.56 10.90
C GLY A 104 9.16 11.95 11.35
N ILE A 105 8.53 13.04 10.87
CA ILE A 105 8.85 14.41 11.30
C ILE A 105 8.16 14.66 12.64
N PRO A 106 8.91 14.86 13.75
CA PRO A 106 8.30 15.04 15.07
C PRO A 106 7.67 16.43 15.23
N SER A 107 6.47 16.50 15.82
CA SER A 107 5.86 17.77 16.22
C SER A 107 6.41 18.29 17.57
N THR A 108 7.02 17.41 18.35
CA THR A 108 7.62 17.74 19.66
C THR A 108 9.03 17.14 19.73
N PRO A 109 10.06 17.84 19.20
CA PRO A 109 11.41 17.29 19.08
C PRO A 109 12.07 16.84 20.38
N MET A 110 11.66 17.42 21.53
CA MET A 110 12.20 17.09 22.85
C MET A 110 11.34 16.08 23.62
N ALA A 111 10.34 15.46 23.00
CA ALA A 111 9.56 14.40 23.63
C ALA A 111 10.44 13.16 23.91
N ALA A 112 10.14 12.44 24.98
CA ALA A 112 10.97 11.31 25.44
C ALA A 112 11.07 10.19 24.37
N ASP A 113 9.98 9.90 23.64
CA ASP A 113 9.93 8.93 22.54
C ASP A 113 10.81 9.35 21.36
N VAL A 114 10.86 10.65 21.01
CA VAL A 114 11.76 11.19 19.99
C VAL A 114 13.21 11.10 20.43
N LEU A 115 13.50 11.52 21.68
CA LEU A 115 14.85 11.48 22.23
C LEU A 115 15.41 10.06 22.37
N ALA A 116 14.54 9.07 22.59
CA ALA A 116 14.93 7.65 22.60
C ALA A 116 15.52 7.20 21.26
N VAL A 117 15.08 7.80 20.15
CA VAL A 117 15.54 7.48 18.79
C VAL A 117 16.73 8.35 18.39
N VAL A 118 16.57 9.69 18.39
CA VAL A 118 17.55 10.62 17.82
C VAL A 118 18.61 11.08 18.84
N GLY A 119 18.44 10.75 20.11
CA GLY A 119 19.30 11.19 21.20
C GLY A 119 19.17 12.67 21.53
N GLN A 120 19.80 13.10 22.65
CA GLN A 120 19.73 14.48 23.13
C GLN A 120 20.23 15.51 22.08
N LYS A 121 21.36 15.21 21.45
CA LYS A 121 21.95 16.12 20.43
C LYS A 121 21.04 16.27 19.21
N GLY A 122 20.41 15.19 18.76
CA GLY A 122 19.45 15.20 17.66
C GLY A 122 18.19 16.00 18.02
N GLY A 123 17.64 15.77 19.21
CA GLY A 123 16.48 16.50 19.71
C GLY A 123 16.73 18.00 19.85
N LEU A 124 17.89 18.40 20.44
CA LEU A 124 18.28 19.81 20.55
C LEU A 124 18.45 20.46 19.17
N ARG A 125 19.12 19.79 18.22
CA ARG A 125 19.24 20.30 16.84
C ARG A 125 17.86 20.45 16.18
N ALA A 126 16.97 19.52 16.37
CA ALA A 126 15.61 19.60 15.83
C ALA A 126 14.78 20.72 16.50
N GLN A 127 14.95 20.95 17.80
CA GLN A 127 14.29 22.02 18.54
C GLN A 127 14.69 23.42 18.03
N MET A 128 15.90 23.58 17.48
CA MET A 128 16.35 24.84 16.86
C MET A 128 15.54 25.21 15.60
N ASP A 129 14.72 24.29 15.04
CA ASP A 129 13.76 24.58 13.99
C ASP A 129 12.87 25.79 14.32
N SER A 130 12.48 25.98 15.58
CA SER A 130 11.67 27.10 16.03
C SER A 130 12.36 28.47 15.96
N LEU A 131 13.69 28.48 15.86
CA LEU A 131 14.50 29.70 15.76
C LEU A 131 14.86 30.06 14.32
N LEU A 132 14.65 29.16 13.38
CA LEU A 132 14.95 29.40 11.97
C LEU A 132 13.83 30.24 11.31
N PRO A 133 14.19 31.21 10.43
CA PRO A 133 13.19 31.93 9.64
C PRO A 133 12.27 30.98 8.86
N ALA A 134 10.98 31.30 8.76
CA ALA A 134 9.97 30.47 8.09
C ALA A 134 10.35 30.06 6.64
N PRO A 135 10.98 30.92 5.79
CA PRO A 135 11.35 30.53 4.43
C PRO A 135 12.44 29.48 4.31
N VAL A 136 13.22 29.23 5.42
CA VAL A 136 14.29 28.22 5.39
C VAL A 136 13.68 26.85 5.10
N GLY A 137 14.12 26.21 4.02
CA GLY A 137 13.62 24.91 3.57
C GLY A 137 12.28 24.93 2.84
N ALA A 138 11.54 26.05 2.80
CA ALA A 138 10.25 26.11 2.10
C ALA A 138 10.32 25.82 0.59
N LYS A 139 11.49 26.06 -0.03
CA LYS A 139 11.77 25.75 -1.45
C LYS A 139 12.59 24.47 -1.64
N ALA A 140 12.71 23.62 -0.61
CA ALA A 140 13.45 22.36 -0.72
C ALA A 140 12.84 21.49 -1.83
N SER A 141 13.68 20.85 -2.64
CA SER A 141 13.25 20.01 -3.75
C SER A 141 12.64 18.68 -3.28
N SER A 142 12.99 18.24 -2.06
CA SER A 142 12.58 16.97 -1.50
C SER A 142 12.21 17.07 -0.01
N LEU A 143 11.48 16.06 0.48
CA LEU A 143 11.17 15.91 1.89
C LEU A 143 12.45 15.79 2.73
N GLY A 144 13.44 15.01 2.25
CA GLY A 144 14.72 14.84 2.92
C GLY A 144 15.46 16.15 3.05
N GLU A 145 15.56 16.94 1.98
CA GLU A 145 16.20 18.27 2.03
C GLU A 145 15.49 19.21 3.01
N LEU A 146 14.16 19.23 3.01
CA LEU A 146 13.35 20.04 3.93
C LEU A 146 13.67 19.69 5.39
N VAL A 147 13.62 18.40 5.74
CA VAL A 147 13.89 17.92 7.11
C VAL A 147 15.34 18.19 7.53
N ARG A 148 16.30 17.89 6.67
CA ARG A 148 17.72 18.12 6.92
C ARG A 148 18.01 19.58 7.25
N ARG A 149 17.48 20.51 6.47
CA ARG A 149 17.65 21.95 6.70
C ARG A 149 17.03 22.42 8.02
N ARG A 150 15.82 21.93 8.33
CA ARG A 150 15.03 22.39 9.47
C ARG A 150 15.41 21.68 10.77
N MET A 151 15.47 20.35 10.76
CA MET A 151 15.63 19.53 11.98
C MET A 151 16.97 18.78 12.07
N GLY A 152 17.74 18.75 10.98
CA GLY A 152 19.06 18.13 10.93
C GLY A 152 19.05 16.67 10.50
N GLU A 153 20.26 16.12 10.33
CA GLU A 153 20.50 14.79 9.76
C GLU A 153 19.93 13.66 10.64
N ARG A 154 20.09 13.76 11.98
CA ARG A 154 19.62 12.72 12.89
C ARG A 154 18.10 12.45 12.78
N VAL A 155 17.29 13.51 12.66
CA VAL A 155 15.83 13.35 12.48
C VAL A 155 15.54 12.76 11.11
N LEU A 156 16.26 13.18 10.07
CA LEU A 156 16.13 12.61 8.75
C LEU A 156 16.47 11.13 8.77
N ASP A 157 17.66 10.76 9.20
CA ASP A 157 18.16 9.38 9.17
C ASP A 157 17.38 8.45 10.09
N ASP A 158 17.26 8.80 11.37
CA ASP A 158 16.78 7.87 12.37
C ASP A 158 15.23 7.77 12.41
N LEU A 159 14.51 8.80 11.89
CA LEU A 159 13.03 8.83 11.91
C LEU A 159 12.40 8.87 10.52
N VAL A 160 12.81 9.86 9.68
CA VAL A 160 12.10 10.08 8.41
C VAL A 160 12.45 9.02 7.35
N VAL A 161 13.73 8.62 7.28
CA VAL A 161 14.16 7.58 6.33
C VAL A 161 13.44 6.26 6.57
N PRO A 162 13.40 5.67 7.77
CA PRO A 162 12.69 4.39 7.97
C PRO A 162 11.17 4.55 7.85
N ILE A 163 10.58 5.66 8.28
CA ILE A 163 9.12 5.82 8.32
C ILE A 163 8.58 6.25 6.95
N ALA A 164 9.03 7.38 6.40
CA ALA A 164 8.56 7.85 5.09
C ALA A 164 9.04 6.93 3.96
N GLY A 165 10.30 6.45 4.06
CA GLY A 165 10.87 5.50 3.11
C GLY A 165 10.15 4.16 3.13
N GLY A 166 9.79 3.65 4.31
CA GLY A 166 8.98 2.43 4.47
C GLY A 166 7.59 2.56 3.87
N VAL A 167 6.90 3.69 4.14
CA VAL A 167 5.54 3.94 3.62
C VAL A 167 5.52 4.12 2.09
N HIS A 168 6.50 4.86 1.54
CA HIS A 168 6.52 5.21 0.11
C HIS A 168 7.44 4.32 -0.73
N SER A 169 8.17 3.40 -0.12
CA SER A 169 9.20 2.56 -0.79
C SER A 169 10.22 3.38 -1.59
N THR A 170 10.50 4.61 -1.17
CA THR A 170 11.33 5.59 -1.86
C THR A 170 12.08 6.44 -0.83
N HIS A 171 13.36 6.71 -1.07
CA HIS A 171 14.16 7.52 -0.14
C HIS A 171 13.60 8.96 -0.03
N PRO A 172 13.55 9.59 1.17
CA PRO A 172 13.00 10.94 1.37
C PRO A 172 13.62 12.03 0.49
N ASP A 173 14.85 11.86 0.03
CA ASP A 173 15.52 12.79 -0.90
C ASP A 173 14.92 12.74 -2.33
N GLN A 174 14.07 11.75 -2.62
CA GLN A 174 13.34 11.62 -3.87
C GLN A 174 11.83 11.87 -3.72
N LEU A 175 11.36 12.13 -2.50
CA LEU A 175 9.95 12.38 -2.21
C LEU A 175 9.65 13.87 -2.29
N ASP A 176 8.70 14.24 -3.17
CA ASP A 176 8.15 15.59 -3.22
C ASP A 176 7.27 15.85 -1.99
N PRO A 177 7.60 16.85 -1.14
CA PRO A 177 6.82 17.18 0.05
C PRO A 177 5.35 17.50 -0.23
N ASP A 178 5.05 18.12 -1.37
CA ASP A 178 3.69 18.52 -1.71
C ASP A 178 2.81 17.32 -2.10
N ARG A 179 3.43 16.25 -2.61
CA ARG A 179 2.75 15.00 -2.93
C ARG A 179 2.54 14.11 -1.70
N VAL A 180 3.58 13.96 -0.84
CA VAL A 180 3.52 12.99 0.27
C VAL A 180 2.94 13.59 1.54
N ALA A 181 3.04 14.93 1.72
CA ALA A 181 2.49 15.70 2.84
C ALA A 181 1.82 16.99 2.34
N PRO A 182 0.68 16.91 1.65
CA PRO A 182 -0.01 18.08 1.11
C PRO A 182 -0.25 19.16 2.17
N GLY A 183 0.11 20.41 1.84
CA GLY A 183 -0.04 21.55 2.73
C GLY A 183 1.09 21.74 3.75
N LEU A 184 2.11 20.85 3.80
CA LEU A 184 3.23 20.96 4.77
C LEU A 184 4.03 22.26 4.57
N ARG A 185 4.32 22.65 3.33
CA ARG A 185 5.05 23.90 3.03
C ARG A 185 4.23 25.14 3.42
N ALA A 186 2.95 25.14 3.08
CA ALA A 186 2.05 26.24 3.46
C ALA A 186 1.92 26.35 4.98
N ALA A 187 1.83 25.20 5.68
CA ALA A 187 1.83 25.18 7.14
C ALA A 187 3.17 25.66 7.72
N LEU A 188 4.31 25.27 7.16
CA LEU A 188 5.62 25.77 7.59
C LEU A 188 5.72 27.28 7.50
N LEU A 189 5.31 27.87 6.38
CA LEU A 189 5.34 29.33 6.20
C LEU A 189 4.40 30.06 7.18
N ARG A 190 3.25 29.49 7.48
CA ARG A 190 2.26 30.06 8.40
C ARG A 190 2.67 29.94 9.87
N GLU A 191 3.13 28.74 10.27
CA GLU A 191 3.45 28.41 11.66
C GLU A 191 4.87 28.82 12.06
N GLY A 192 5.76 29.08 11.09
CA GLY A 192 7.15 29.50 11.29
C GLY A 192 8.13 28.37 11.63
N SER A 193 7.66 27.19 11.98
CA SER A 193 8.50 26.01 12.24
C SER A 193 7.91 24.73 11.70
N LEU A 194 8.77 23.77 11.32
CA LEU A 194 8.34 22.49 10.77
C LEU A 194 7.62 21.64 11.84
N ALA A 195 8.09 21.70 13.08
CA ALA A 195 7.42 21.02 14.20
C ALA A 195 5.98 21.53 14.40
N ARG A 196 5.77 22.85 14.40
CA ARG A 196 4.45 23.46 14.52
C ARG A 196 3.59 23.19 13.28
N ALA A 197 4.18 23.19 12.08
CA ALA A 197 3.48 22.82 10.86
C ALA A 197 2.91 21.40 10.94
N VAL A 198 3.71 20.42 11.38
CA VAL A 198 3.27 19.03 11.61
C VAL A 198 2.15 18.98 12.64
N LEU A 199 2.29 19.68 13.77
CA LEU A 199 1.25 19.75 14.82
C LEU A 199 -0.06 20.31 14.25
N SER A 200 -0.01 21.40 13.48
CA SER A 200 -1.17 22.05 12.86
C SER A 200 -1.86 21.13 11.84
N LEU A 201 -1.09 20.39 11.02
CA LEU A 201 -1.66 19.43 10.07
C LEU A 201 -2.33 18.25 10.78
N ARG A 202 -1.71 17.72 11.83
CA ARG A 202 -2.29 16.64 12.63
C ARG A 202 -3.57 17.06 13.34
N ALA A 203 -3.62 18.28 13.86
CA ALA A 203 -4.84 18.82 14.51
C ALA A 203 -6.01 19.00 13.53
N ARG A 204 -5.73 19.17 12.24
CA ARG A 204 -6.74 19.29 11.17
C ARG A 204 -7.13 17.94 10.56
N ALA A 205 -6.27 16.92 10.71
CA ALA A 205 -6.64 15.59 10.27
C ALA A 205 -7.88 15.12 11.05
N ALA A 206 -8.79 14.44 10.35
CA ALA A 206 -9.97 13.88 11.01
C ALA A 206 -9.55 13.01 12.20
N ALA A 207 -10.30 13.09 13.28
CA ALA A 207 -10.08 12.24 14.44
C ALA A 207 -10.18 10.77 14.00
N GLY A 208 -9.11 9.99 14.19
CA GLY A 208 -9.04 8.59 13.80
C GLY A 208 -7.61 8.14 13.52
N THR A 209 -7.47 6.87 13.19
CA THR A 209 -6.18 6.29 12.80
C THR A 209 -5.85 6.64 11.34
N PRO A 210 -4.56 6.81 10.99
CA PRO A 210 -4.15 7.13 9.63
C PRO A 210 -4.43 6.00 8.62
N VAL A 211 -4.69 4.79 9.12
CA VAL A 211 -5.04 3.61 8.33
C VAL A 211 -6.19 2.84 9.00
N GLN A 212 -6.99 2.18 8.18
CA GLN A 212 -8.04 1.24 8.61
C GLN A 212 -7.93 -0.04 7.79
N GLY A 213 -8.57 -1.11 8.25
CA GLY A 213 -8.76 -2.37 7.56
C GLY A 213 -10.23 -2.76 7.53
N ILE A 214 -10.48 -3.94 6.98
CA ILE A 214 -11.81 -4.56 6.99
C ILE A 214 -11.69 -5.87 7.75
N ARG A 215 -12.60 -6.13 8.67
CA ARG A 215 -12.72 -7.43 9.34
C ARG A 215 -12.93 -8.52 8.30
N GLY A 216 -12.10 -9.55 8.33
CA GLY A 216 -12.09 -10.61 7.32
C GLY A 216 -11.24 -10.30 6.10
N GLY A 217 -10.52 -9.16 6.08
CA GLY A 217 -9.59 -8.75 5.02
C GLY A 217 -10.16 -7.70 4.06
N THR A 218 -9.26 -6.96 3.42
CA THR A 218 -9.62 -5.98 2.38
C THR A 218 -10.20 -6.65 1.14
N VAL A 219 -9.91 -7.94 0.95
CA VAL A 219 -10.47 -8.76 -0.15
C VAL A 219 -12.00 -8.79 -0.14
N ARG A 220 -12.65 -8.60 1.00
CA ARG A 220 -14.12 -8.50 1.08
C ARG A 220 -14.70 -7.36 0.23
N LEU A 221 -13.94 -6.27 0.03
CA LEU A 221 -14.36 -5.24 -0.93
C LEU A 221 -14.48 -5.80 -2.36
N VAL A 222 -13.57 -6.70 -2.73
CA VAL A 222 -13.60 -7.35 -4.05
C VAL A 222 -14.76 -8.33 -4.13
N ASP A 223 -14.97 -9.14 -3.08
CA ASP A 223 -16.06 -10.12 -3.03
C ASP A 223 -17.43 -9.41 -3.25
N GLU A 224 -17.69 -8.31 -2.53
CA GLU A 224 -18.94 -7.55 -2.67
C GLU A 224 -19.03 -6.78 -4.00
N LEU A 225 -17.91 -6.26 -4.52
CA LEU A 225 -17.90 -5.64 -5.85
C LEU A 225 -18.25 -6.66 -6.94
N VAL A 226 -17.73 -7.88 -6.87
CA VAL A 226 -18.05 -8.95 -7.82
C VAL A 226 -19.51 -9.32 -7.74
N ALA A 227 -20.10 -9.42 -6.55
CA ALA A 227 -21.53 -9.66 -6.37
C ALA A 227 -22.38 -8.53 -6.97
N ASP A 228 -21.94 -7.28 -6.83
CA ASP A 228 -22.61 -6.14 -7.47
C ASP A 228 -22.50 -6.18 -9.01
N LEU A 229 -21.35 -6.60 -9.58
CA LEU A 229 -21.23 -6.77 -11.04
C LEU A 229 -22.24 -7.76 -11.58
N GLU A 230 -22.44 -8.89 -10.90
CA GLU A 230 -23.46 -9.88 -11.26
C GLU A 230 -24.87 -9.27 -11.16
N THR A 231 -25.14 -8.54 -10.07
CA THR A 231 -26.44 -7.89 -9.82
C THR A 231 -26.80 -6.88 -10.91
N TYR A 232 -25.82 -6.07 -11.36
CA TYR A 232 -26.01 -5.04 -12.39
C TYR A 232 -25.80 -5.56 -13.82
N GLY A 233 -25.54 -6.85 -14.01
CA GLY A 233 -25.45 -7.49 -15.32
C GLY A 233 -24.19 -7.12 -16.11
N VAL A 234 -23.07 -6.90 -15.45
CA VAL A 234 -21.79 -6.69 -16.13
C VAL A 234 -21.31 -8.01 -16.75
N GLU A 235 -20.97 -7.99 -18.03
CA GLU A 235 -20.33 -9.13 -18.69
C GLU A 235 -18.86 -9.21 -18.29
N VAL A 236 -18.45 -10.26 -17.56
CA VAL A 236 -17.06 -10.46 -17.12
C VAL A 236 -16.39 -11.51 -17.99
N ARG A 237 -15.27 -11.15 -18.62
CA ARG A 237 -14.45 -12.05 -19.44
C ARG A 237 -13.09 -12.30 -18.76
N LEU A 238 -13.00 -13.38 -18.01
CA LEU A 238 -11.76 -13.87 -17.42
C LEU A 238 -10.89 -14.59 -18.46
N HIS A 239 -9.62 -14.83 -18.12
CA HIS A 239 -8.65 -15.49 -19.00
C HIS A 239 -8.56 -14.84 -20.38
N THR A 240 -8.85 -13.54 -20.47
CA THR A 240 -8.96 -12.78 -21.70
C THR A 240 -8.03 -11.57 -21.64
N ARG A 241 -7.01 -11.58 -22.47
CA ARG A 241 -6.00 -10.50 -22.50
C ARG A 241 -6.36 -9.48 -23.58
N ALA A 242 -6.37 -8.21 -23.23
CA ALA A 242 -6.36 -7.13 -24.21
C ALA A 242 -5.00 -7.07 -24.89
N THR A 243 -4.96 -7.10 -26.22
CA THR A 243 -3.75 -7.00 -27.05
C THR A 243 -3.58 -5.63 -27.65
N ARG A 244 -4.71 -4.91 -27.87
CA ARG A 244 -4.73 -3.54 -28.36
C ARG A 244 -5.92 -2.80 -27.73
N ILE A 245 -5.66 -1.58 -27.26
CA ILE A 245 -6.66 -0.77 -26.57
C ILE A 245 -6.83 0.55 -27.31
N GLU A 246 -7.98 0.76 -27.93
CA GLU A 246 -8.35 1.97 -28.67
C GLU A 246 -9.56 2.65 -28.01
N ALA A 247 -9.81 3.93 -28.32
CA ALA A 247 -10.90 4.71 -27.75
C ALA A 247 -12.30 4.05 -27.91
N HIS A 248 -12.51 3.36 -29.04
CA HIS A 248 -13.81 2.80 -29.41
C HIS A 248 -13.77 1.30 -29.70
N ALA A 249 -12.70 0.62 -29.35
CA ALA A 249 -12.60 -0.83 -29.48
C ALA A 249 -11.44 -1.39 -28.65
N VAL A 250 -11.57 -2.67 -28.27
CA VAL A 250 -10.48 -3.43 -27.65
C VAL A 250 -10.29 -4.74 -28.42
N GLU A 251 -9.06 -5.01 -28.85
CA GLU A 251 -8.71 -6.33 -29.37
C GLU A 251 -8.32 -7.23 -28.19
N ILE A 252 -8.90 -8.41 -28.15
CA ILE A 252 -8.72 -9.37 -27.07
C ILE A 252 -8.28 -10.72 -27.61
N VAL A 253 -7.55 -11.47 -26.79
CA VAL A 253 -7.21 -12.88 -27.05
C VAL A 253 -7.51 -13.71 -25.80
N SER A 254 -8.30 -14.75 -25.98
CA SER A 254 -8.58 -15.73 -24.93
C SER A 254 -7.47 -16.77 -24.83
N THR A 255 -7.43 -17.55 -23.73
CA THR A 255 -6.39 -18.58 -23.51
C THR A 255 -6.39 -19.70 -24.55
N ASP A 256 -7.50 -19.92 -25.24
CA ASP A 256 -7.61 -20.86 -26.37
C ASP A 256 -7.05 -20.30 -27.70
N GLY A 257 -6.56 -19.05 -27.68
CA GLY A 257 -6.01 -18.36 -28.83
C GLY A 257 -7.05 -17.65 -29.72
N THR A 258 -8.33 -17.69 -29.35
CA THR A 258 -9.38 -16.98 -30.07
C THR A 258 -9.18 -15.46 -29.94
N THR A 259 -9.11 -14.77 -31.08
CA THR A 259 -8.98 -13.31 -31.15
C THR A 259 -10.36 -12.71 -31.51
N GLU A 260 -10.74 -11.68 -30.79
CA GLU A 260 -11.98 -10.94 -31.01
C GLU A 260 -11.73 -9.43 -30.92
N ARG A 261 -12.47 -8.64 -31.67
CA ARG A 261 -12.52 -7.18 -31.52
C ARG A 261 -13.86 -6.78 -30.90
N LEU A 262 -13.79 -6.18 -29.70
CA LEU A 262 -14.94 -5.66 -28.98
C LEU A 262 -15.14 -4.18 -29.31
N PRO A 263 -16.17 -3.81 -30.08
CA PRO A 263 -16.51 -2.41 -30.29
C PRO A 263 -17.15 -1.83 -29.03
N ALA A 264 -16.86 -0.57 -28.72
CA ALA A 264 -17.43 0.16 -27.59
C ALA A 264 -17.63 1.64 -27.94
N GLN A 265 -18.52 2.33 -27.23
CA GLN A 265 -18.61 3.80 -27.30
C GLN A 265 -17.46 4.43 -26.53
N HIS A 266 -17.11 3.83 -25.37
CA HIS A 266 -16.03 4.28 -24.51
C HIS A 266 -15.16 3.10 -24.08
N THR A 267 -13.84 3.34 -23.98
CA THR A 267 -12.89 2.37 -23.45
C THR A 267 -12.16 2.97 -22.25
N LEU A 268 -12.21 2.24 -21.11
CA LEU A 268 -11.48 2.60 -19.91
C LEU A 268 -10.44 1.52 -19.59
N SER A 269 -9.24 1.91 -19.18
CA SER A 269 -8.18 0.96 -18.88
C SER A 269 -7.49 1.23 -17.55
N SER A 270 -7.36 0.18 -16.74
CA SER A 270 -6.56 0.18 -15.53
C SER A 270 -5.12 -0.32 -15.77
N VAL A 271 -4.80 -0.77 -16.97
CA VAL A 271 -3.50 -1.30 -17.37
C VAL A 271 -2.85 -0.40 -18.41
N ALA A 272 -1.51 -0.45 -18.48
CA ALA A 272 -0.77 0.25 -19.53
C ALA A 272 -1.04 -0.38 -20.91
N ASP A 273 -0.73 0.35 -21.97
CA ASP A 273 -0.83 -0.14 -23.33
C ASP A 273 0.01 -1.42 -23.52
N PRO A 274 -0.59 -2.54 -23.94
CA PRO A 274 0.11 -3.82 -24.09
C PRO A 274 1.24 -3.79 -25.14
N GLU A 275 1.21 -2.86 -26.12
CA GLU A 275 2.24 -2.71 -27.13
C GLU A 275 3.52 -2.04 -26.58
N ARG A 276 3.48 -1.49 -25.36
CA ARG A 276 4.63 -0.88 -24.69
C ARG A 276 5.34 -1.88 -23.81
N THR A 277 6.51 -2.30 -24.21
CA THR A 277 7.38 -3.18 -23.42
C THR A 277 7.76 -2.52 -22.10
N ALA A 278 7.59 -3.26 -21.02
CA ALA A 278 8.05 -2.85 -19.69
C ALA A 278 9.57 -2.64 -19.65
N ALA A 279 10.00 -1.60 -18.95
CA ALA A 279 11.42 -1.37 -18.68
C ALA A 279 12.03 -2.57 -17.93
N PRO A 280 13.26 -3.02 -18.27
CA PRO A 280 13.86 -4.25 -17.77
C PRO A 280 14.23 -4.24 -16.27
N ASP A 281 14.31 -3.08 -15.63
CA ASP A 281 14.76 -2.94 -14.23
C ASP A 281 13.66 -2.34 -13.33
N ARG A 282 12.64 -3.14 -12.99
CA ARG A 282 11.63 -2.73 -12.02
C ARG A 282 12.03 -3.15 -10.61
N THR A 283 12.07 -2.20 -9.69
CA THR A 283 12.13 -2.53 -8.26
C THR A 283 10.79 -3.12 -7.84
N GLY A 284 10.80 -4.38 -7.45
CA GLY A 284 9.64 -5.08 -6.94
C GLY A 284 9.62 -5.13 -5.42
N ILE A 285 8.50 -5.58 -4.89
CA ILE A 285 8.32 -5.93 -3.49
C ILE A 285 8.03 -7.42 -3.42
N GLN A 286 8.74 -8.12 -2.54
CA GLN A 286 8.41 -9.48 -2.14
C GLN A 286 7.89 -9.45 -0.71
N LEU A 287 6.75 -10.05 -0.49
CA LEU A 287 6.16 -10.27 0.83
C LEU A 287 6.28 -11.75 1.17
N VAL A 288 6.88 -12.06 2.32
CA VAL A 288 6.90 -13.42 2.88
C VAL A 288 5.98 -13.44 4.10
N THR A 289 4.98 -14.30 4.07
CA THR A 289 4.05 -14.52 5.16
C THR A 289 4.41 -15.82 5.87
N LEU A 290 4.55 -15.77 7.20
CA LEU A 290 4.78 -16.90 8.07
C LEU A 290 3.60 -17.04 9.03
N VAL A 291 3.09 -18.25 9.20
CA VAL A 291 2.15 -18.60 10.27
C VAL A 291 2.90 -19.46 11.27
N VAL A 292 3.04 -18.97 12.50
CA VAL A 292 3.91 -19.59 13.51
C VAL A 292 3.14 -19.86 14.81
N ASP A 293 3.50 -20.97 15.46
CA ASP A 293 3.04 -21.32 16.81
C ASP A 293 4.15 -20.99 17.81
N GLN A 294 4.15 -19.75 18.31
CA GLN A 294 5.20 -19.20 19.17
C GLN A 294 4.59 -18.39 20.32
N PRO A 295 4.30 -19.00 21.47
CA PRO A 295 3.59 -18.34 22.58
C PRO A 295 4.25 -17.08 23.13
N GLU A 296 5.58 -16.93 23.00
CA GLU A 296 6.28 -15.72 23.43
C GLU A 296 5.86 -14.48 22.62
N LEU A 297 5.23 -14.66 21.46
CA LEU A 297 4.69 -13.57 20.65
C LEU A 297 3.33 -13.04 21.17
N ASP A 298 2.66 -13.75 22.09
CA ASP A 298 1.43 -13.27 22.75
C ASP A 298 1.66 -11.94 23.48
N ALA A 299 2.87 -11.73 24.01
CA ALA A 299 3.27 -10.47 24.63
C ALA A 299 3.36 -9.29 23.64
N ALA A 300 3.24 -9.52 22.35
CA ALA A 300 3.40 -8.52 21.27
C ALA A 300 4.66 -7.64 21.45
N PRO A 301 5.87 -8.21 21.52
CA PRO A 301 7.09 -7.55 21.98
C PRO A 301 7.47 -6.31 21.15
N ARG A 302 6.96 -6.18 19.93
CA ARG A 302 7.17 -5.03 19.02
C ARG A 302 5.84 -4.47 18.49
N GLY A 303 4.77 -4.56 19.28
CA GLY A 303 3.45 -4.08 18.91
C GLY A 303 2.97 -4.65 17.57
N THR A 304 2.44 -3.80 16.69
CA THR A 304 1.87 -4.21 15.40
C THR A 304 2.90 -4.54 14.32
N GLY A 305 4.18 -4.35 14.61
CA GLY A 305 5.27 -4.64 13.67
C GLY A 305 6.42 -3.63 13.73
N MET A 306 7.29 -3.66 12.72
CA MET A 306 8.51 -2.86 12.71
C MET A 306 8.83 -2.35 11.31
N LEU A 307 9.25 -1.08 11.21
CA LEU A 307 9.89 -0.50 10.04
C LEU A 307 11.41 -0.55 10.23
N VAL A 308 12.13 -0.84 9.17
CA VAL A 308 13.58 -1.02 9.22
C VAL A 308 14.27 0.08 8.41
N HIS A 309 15.33 0.65 8.97
CA HIS A 309 16.17 1.57 8.21
C HIS A 309 16.82 0.83 7.03
N PRO A 310 16.81 1.39 5.80
CA PRO A 310 17.30 0.69 4.62
C PRO A 310 18.78 0.26 4.69
N ASP A 311 19.58 0.95 5.48
CA ASP A 311 21.00 0.64 5.69
C ASP A 311 21.26 -0.21 6.95
N ALA A 312 20.23 -0.70 7.64
CA ALA A 312 20.42 -1.61 8.77
C ALA A 312 21.01 -2.94 8.28
N GLN A 313 22.13 -3.35 8.86
CA GLN A 313 22.84 -4.56 8.45
C GLN A 313 22.37 -5.82 9.18
N ALA A 314 21.55 -5.65 10.22
CA ALA A 314 21.12 -6.76 11.07
C ALA A 314 20.09 -7.69 10.40
N VAL A 315 19.34 -7.17 9.44
CA VAL A 315 18.25 -7.87 8.73
C VAL A 315 18.19 -7.45 7.28
N SER A 316 17.56 -8.27 6.45
CA SER A 316 17.31 -7.98 5.03
C SER A 316 15.90 -7.43 4.78
N ALA A 317 14.97 -7.69 5.70
CA ALA A 317 13.60 -7.21 5.59
C ALA A 317 13.53 -5.68 5.75
N LYS A 318 12.71 -5.03 4.92
CA LYS A 318 12.40 -3.58 5.02
C LYS A 318 11.39 -3.28 6.11
N ALA A 319 10.51 -4.23 6.39
CA ALA A 319 9.48 -4.13 7.42
C ALA A 319 8.98 -5.52 7.81
N LEU A 320 8.43 -5.59 9.01
CA LEU A 320 7.66 -6.72 9.51
C LEU A 320 6.32 -6.21 10.02
N THR A 321 5.23 -6.86 9.65
CA THR A 321 3.91 -6.68 10.25
C THR A 321 3.58 -7.92 11.09
N HIS A 322 3.25 -7.73 12.36
CA HIS A 322 2.66 -8.75 13.21
C HIS A 322 1.15 -8.67 13.04
N ALA A 323 0.63 -9.35 12.02
CA ALA A 323 -0.73 -9.14 11.52
C ALA A 323 -1.81 -9.53 12.55
N THR A 324 -1.60 -10.58 13.32
CA THR A 324 -2.49 -11.01 14.41
C THR A 324 -2.50 -10.04 15.61
N VAL A 325 -1.44 -9.25 15.80
CA VAL A 325 -1.46 -8.14 16.77
C VAL A 325 -2.11 -6.90 16.16
N LYS A 326 -1.80 -6.60 14.90
CA LYS A 326 -2.37 -5.44 14.20
C LYS A 326 -3.89 -5.53 14.06
N TRP A 327 -4.41 -6.73 13.82
CA TRP A 327 -5.81 -7.01 13.61
C TRP A 327 -6.33 -8.03 14.63
N PRO A 328 -7.00 -7.61 15.72
CA PRO A 328 -7.56 -8.52 16.74
C PRO A 328 -8.48 -9.60 16.14
N TRP A 329 -9.31 -9.27 15.14
CA TRP A 329 -10.15 -10.24 14.46
C TRP A 329 -9.36 -11.38 13.82
N LEU A 330 -8.12 -11.11 13.34
CA LEU A 330 -7.26 -12.12 12.74
C LEU A 330 -6.65 -13.03 13.81
N ALA A 331 -6.39 -12.49 15.01
CA ALA A 331 -5.97 -13.32 16.16
C ALA A 331 -7.03 -14.35 16.52
N ASP A 332 -8.31 -13.96 16.51
CA ASP A 332 -9.43 -14.87 16.77
C ASP A 332 -9.49 -16.01 15.74
N VAL A 333 -9.22 -15.72 14.47
CA VAL A 333 -9.19 -16.71 13.37
C VAL A 333 -7.93 -17.59 13.41
N ALA A 334 -6.82 -17.02 13.87
CA ALA A 334 -5.53 -17.72 13.90
C ALA A 334 -5.43 -18.77 15.01
N ASP A 335 -6.33 -18.75 15.98
CA ASP A 335 -6.46 -19.74 17.05
C ASP A 335 -5.13 -20.00 17.79
N GLY A 336 -4.58 -18.93 18.40
CA GLY A 336 -3.31 -18.96 19.15
C GLY A 336 -2.05 -18.94 18.30
N ARG A 337 -2.14 -18.98 16.97
CA ARG A 337 -1.00 -18.82 16.08
C ARG A 337 -0.80 -17.37 15.70
N HIS A 338 0.42 -17.03 15.29
CA HIS A 338 0.77 -15.68 14.87
C HIS A 338 1.02 -15.60 13.37
N VAL A 339 0.51 -14.55 12.74
CA VAL A 339 0.77 -14.24 11.33
C VAL A 339 1.78 -13.10 11.25
N LEU A 340 2.94 -13.40 10.68
CA LEU A 340 4.04 -12.46 10.47
C LEU A 340 4.22 -12.22 8.97
N ARG A 341 4.33 -10.96 8.56
CA ARG A 341 4.48 -10.57 7.15
C ARG A 341 5.72 -9.71 7.00
N LEU A 342 6.72 -10.22 6.28
CA LEU A 342 8.00 -9.54 6.05
C LEU A 342 8.07 -9.03 4.61
N SER A 343 8.46 -7.78 4.42
CA SER A 343 8.62 -7.19 3.09
C SER A 343 10.09 -7.01 2.72
N TYR A 344 10.43 -7.37 1.48
CA TYR A 344 11.78 -7.30 0.90
C TYR A 344 11.76 -6.52 -0.39
N ALA A 345 12.90 -5.89 -0.74
CA ALA A 345 13.13 -5.45 -2.11
C ALA A 345 13.40 -6.67 -2.99
N THR A 346 12.91 -6.66 -4.20
CA THR A 346 13.27 -7.64 -5.21
C THR A 346 13.59 -6.96 -6.53
N THR A 347 14.54 -7.53 -7.27
CA THR A 347 14.92 -7.12 -8.63
C THR A 347 14.55 -8.18 -9.65
N ALA A 348 13.77 -9.21 -9.27
CA ALA A 348 13.43 -10.29 -10.17
C ALA A 348 12.53 -9.79 -11.31
N THR A 349 12.87 -10.20 -12.52
CA THR A 349 12.12 -9.95 -13.74
C THR A 349 11.06 -11.04 -13.91
N ASP A 350 9.92 -10.90 -13.25
CA ASP A 350 8.74 -11.70 -13.61
C ASP A 350 7.91 -10.89 -14.62
N PRO A 351 7.81 -11.32 -15.88
CA PRO A 351 7.11 -10.57 -16.92
C PRO A 351 5.60 -10.51 -16.72
N ALA A 352 5.02 -11.32 -15.85
CA ALA A 352 3.58 -11.45 -15.73
C ALA A 352 2.89 -10.32 -14.96
N GLY A 353 3.59 -9.56 -14.11
CA GLY A 353 3.03 -8.40 -13.37
C GLY A 353 1.88 -8.73 -12.42
N VAL A 354 1.50 -9.99 -12.32
CA VAL A 354 0.38 -10.47 -11.48
C VAL A 354 0.96 -11.11 -10.24
N ALA A 355 0.56 -10.60 -9.08
CA ALA A 355 0.92 -11.20 -7.80
C ALA A 355 0.41 -12.65 -7.75
N THR A 356 1.34 -13.58 -7.54
CA THR A 356 1.03 -15.01 -7.39
C THR A 356 1.54 -15.45 -6.03
N SER A 357 0.70 -16.13 -5.27
CA SER A 357 1.10 -16.73 -3.99
C SER A 357 1.78 -18.07 -4.26
N LEU A 358 3.02 -18.21 -3.80
CA LEU A 358 3.81 -19.44 -3.89
C LEU A 358 4.13 -19.94 -2.48
N PRO A 359 3.98 -21.24 -2.20
CA PRO A 359 4.40 -21.81 -0.93
C PRO A 359 5.91 -21.64 -0.74
N VAL A 360 6.32 -21.52 0.51
CA VAL A 360 7.72 -21.39 0.93
C VAL A 360 8.02 -22.51 1.93
N ASP A 361 9.12 -23.24 1.71
CA ASP A 361 9.67 -24.12 2.73
C ASP A 361 10.43 -23.26 3.77
N PRO A 362 10.11 -23.36 5.06
CA PRO A 362 10.82 -22.62 6.10
C PRO A 362 12.33 -22.88 6.16
N THR A 363 12.80 -23.99 5.58
CA THR A 363 14.21 -24.38 5.56
C THR A 363 14.94 -23.97 4.28
N ASP A 364 14.23 -23.52 3.26
CA ASP A 364 14.85 -22.99 2.04
C ASP A 364 15.51 -21.60 2.29
N PRO A 365 16.31 -21.07 1.36
CA PRO A 365 16.97 -19.77 1.55
C PRO A 365 16.00 -18.60 1.81
N VAL A 366 14.78 -18.63 1.26
CA VAL A 366 13.77 -17.58 1.46
C VAL A 366 13.12 -17.72 2.83
N GLY A 367 12.72 -18.93 3.19
CA GLY A 367 12.10 -19.22 4.48
C GLY A 367 13.08 -19.03 5.64
N SER A 368 14.29 -19.57 5.54
CA SER A 368 15.35 -19.41 6.55
C SER A 368 15.71 -17.94 6.79
N ARG A 369 15.80 -17.12 5.73
CA ARG A 369 16.00 -15.67 5.85
C ARG A 369 14.82 -15.00 6.56
N ALA A 370 13.60 -15.34 6.18
CA ALA A 370 12.40 -14.75 6.78
C ALA A 370 12.31 -15.09 8.28
N LEU A 371 12.65 -16.30 8.68
CA LEU A 371 12.71 -16.72 10.09
C LEU A 371 13.79 -15.97 10.87
N GLN A 372 14.98 -15.85 10.29
CA GLN A 372 16.09 -15.12 10.93
C GLN A 372 15.74 -13.65 11.13
N ASP A 373 15.20 -13.00 10.09
CA ASP A 373 14.78 -11.61 10.14
C ASP A 373 13.64 -11.41 11.15
N ALA A 374 12.61 -12.28 11.14
CA ALA A 374 11.51 -12.22 12.10
C ALA A 374 12.00 -12.38 13.54
N SER A 375 12.88 -13.35 13.79
CA SER A 375 13.48 -13.56 15.11
C SER A 375 14.26 -12.35 15.60
N THR A 376 15.06 -11.75 14.73
CA THR A 376 15.85 -10.54 15.04
C THR A 376 14.96 -9.34 15.31
N LEU A 377 13.97 -9.10 14.44
CA LEU A 377 13.08 -7.95 14.55
C LEU A 377 12.16 -8.02 15.78
N LEU A 378 11.66 -9.20 16.11
CA LEU A 378 10.76 -9.40 17.26
C LEU A 378 11.54 -9.61 18.58
N GLY A 379 12.82 -9.99 18.50
CA GLY A 379 13.64 -10.35 19.67
C GLY A 379 13.20 -11.67 20.31
N VAL A 380 12.55 -12.54 19.54
CA VAL A 380 12.04 -13.86 19.96
C VAL A 380 12.56 -14.89 18.96
N PRO A 381 13.31 -15.93 19.39
CA PRO A 381 13.76 -16.98 18.50
C PRO A 381 12.56 -17.74 17.89
N ILE A 382 12.51 -17.82 16.56
CA ILE A 382 11.47 -18.54 15.84
C ILE A 382 12.18 -19.60 14.99
N THR A 383 11.86 -20.87 15.19
CA THR A 383 12.47 -22.01 14.52
C THR A 383 11.54 -22.60 13.46
N ALA A 384 12.10 -23.33 12.49
CA ALA A 384 11.33 -23.86 11.36
C ALA A 384 10.23 -24.85 11.79
N ASP A 385 10.44 -25.60 12.87
CA ASP A 385 9.46 -26.53 13.43
C ASP A 385 8.23 -25.83 14.06
N ARG A 386 8.31 -24.52 14.32
CA ARG A 386 7.18 -23.71 14.79
C ARG A 386 6.34 -23.13 13.65
N VAL A 387 6.73 -23.31 12.40
CA VAL A 387 6.03 -22.78 11.24
C VAL A 387 4.96 -23.77 10.78
N SER A 388 3.70 -23.39 10.88
CA SER A 388 2.55 -24.16 10.39
C SER A 388 2.19 -23.83 8.93
N GLY A 389 2.74 -22.76 8.36
CA GLY A 389 2.58 -22.39 6.96
C GLY A 389 3.43 -21.20 6.58
N ALA A 390 3.93 -21.18 5.35
CA ALA A 390 4.63 -20.06 4.79
C ALA A 390 4.34 -19.90 3.31
N ALA A 391 4.25 -18.65 2.85
CA ALA A 391 4.06 -18.29 1.45
C ALA A 391 4.79 -17.00 1.10
N ARG A 392 5.14 -16.85 -0.18
CA ARG A 392 5.67 -15.60 -0.73
C ARG A 392 4.79 -15.07 -1.84
N VAL A 393 4.71 -13.75 -1.94
CA VAL A 393 4.05 -13.03 -3.03
C VAL A 393 5.00 -11.96 -3.52
N GLY A 394 5.16 -11.82 -4.83
CA GLY A 394 5.95 -10.76 -5.42
C GLY A 394 5.11 -9.91 -6.36
N TRP A 395 5.35 -8.60 -6.38
CA TRP A 395 4.76 -7.70 -7.37
C TRP A 395 5.69 -6.53 -7.69
N TYR A 396 5.47 -5.96 -8.85
CA TYR A 396 6.17 -4.78 -9.31
C TYR A 396 5.21 -3.60 -9.37
N GLY A 397 5.67 -2.45 -8.94
CA GLY A 397 4.88 -1.23 -9.09
C GLY A 397 4.60 -0.95 -10.57
N PRO A 398 3.50 -0.25 -10.90
CA PRO A 398 3.22 0.15 -12.26
C PRO A 398 4.37 1.02 -12.77
N ASP A 399 4.71 0.85 -14.05
CA ASP A 399 5.64 1.75 -14.72
C ASP A 399 4.92 3.07 -15.01
N LEU A 400 5.10 4.03 -14.13
CA LEU A 400 4.51 5.37 -14.28
C LEU A 400 5.12 6.17 -15.45
N THR A 401 6.23 5.70 -16.01
CA THR A 401 6.91 6.37 -17.14
C THR A 401 6.48 5.80 -18.50
N ALA A 402 5.95 4.58 -18.54
CA ALA A 402 5.57 3.88 -19.77
C ALA A 402 4.09 4.08 -20.17
N ALA A 403 3.30 4.75 -19.39
CA ALA A 403 1.85 4.81 -19.54
C ALA A 403 1.39 5.99 -20.42
N GLY A 404 1.65 5.95 -21.71
CA GLY A 404 0.74 6.59 -22.65
C GLY A 404 -0.36 5.59 -23.02
N LEU A 405 -1.57 5.82 -22.58
CA LEU A 405 -2.73 5.19 -23.21
C LEU A 405 -2.92 5.79 -24.60
N ALA A 406 -3.58 5.06 -25.49
CA ALA A 406 -3.96 5.60 -26.80
C ALA A 406 -4.91 6.80 -26.62
N ASP A 407 -4.88 7.74 -27.55
CA ASP A 407 -5.76 8.92 -27.54
C ASP A 407 -7.23 8.49 -27.42
N GLY A 408 -7.96 9.12 -26.49
CA GLY A 408 -9.36 8.83 -26.22
C GLY A 408 -9.64 7.65 -25.30
N VAL A 409 -8.63 6.92 -24.84
CA VAL A 409 -8.78 5.89 -23.79
C VAL A 409 -8.69 6.54 -22.41
N VAL A 410 -9.65 6.27 -21.54
CA VAL A 410 -9.69 6.82 -20.18
C VAL A 410 -8.88 5.95 -19.22
N GLY A 411 -7.84 6.50 -18.62
CA GLY A 411 -7.02 5.82 -17.62
C GLY A 411 -7.65 5.83 -16.23
N ILE A 412 -7.87 4.65 -15.64
CA ILE A 412 -8.47 4.48 -14.31
C ILE A 412 -7.55 3.79 -13.30
N GLY A 413 -6.38 3.30 -13.73
CA GLY A 413 -5.44 2.57 -12.88
C GLY A 413 -4.44 3.44 -12.13
N GLU A 414 -3.57 2.80 -11.34
CA GLU A 414 -2.51 3.45 -10.56
C GLU A 414 -1.59 4.33 -11.41
N ALA A 415 -1.33 3.94 -12.64
CA ALA A 415 -0.50 4.70 -13.58
C ALA A 415 -1.09 6.10 -13.86
N SER A 416 -2.41 6.23 -13.89
CA SER A 416 -3.11 7.48 -14.19
C SER A 416 -3.48 8.27 -12.93
N THR A 417 -3.68 7.61 -11.79
CA THR A 417 -4.31 8.19 -10.59
C THR A 417 -3.38 8.32 -9.39
N GLY A 418 -2.19 7.72 -9.47
CA GLY A 418 -1.26 7.60 -8.35
C GLY A 418 -1.58 6.39 -7.46
N ARG A 419 -0.68 6.12 -6.51
CA ARG A 419 -0.72 4.93 -5.66
C ARG A 419 -1.75 5.05 -4.54
N GLY A 420 -2.35 3.91 -4.20
CA GLY A 420 -3.18 3.71 -3.03
C GLY A 420 -4.67 3.61 -3.33
N LEU A 421 -5.32 2.70 -2.60
CA LEU A 421 -6.71 2.29 -2.82
C LEU A 421 -7.69 3.48 -2.85
N ALA A 422 -7.53 4.44 -1.94
CA ALA A 422 -8.42 5.60 -1.86
C ALA A 422 -8.36 6.50 -3.11
N GLY A 423 -7.16 6.71 -3.66
CA GLY A 423 -6.98 7.48 -4.90
C GLY A 423 -7.55 6.76 -6.11
N ILE A 424 -7.33 5.46 -6.19
CA ILE A 424 -7.84 4.59 -7.26
C ILE A 424 -9.38 4.61 -7.29
N ILE A 425 -10.03 4.42 -6.13
CA ILE A 425 -11.49 4.43 -6.03
C ILE A 425 -12.06 5.79 -6.41
N ALA A 426 -11.46 6.88 -5.92
CA ALA A 426 -11.94 8.23 -6.25
C ALA A 426 -11.86 8.53 -7.75
N ALA A 427 -10.77 8.12 -8.40
CA ALA A 427 -10.59 8.31 -9.83
C ALA A 427 -11.49 7.40 -10.69
N ALA A 428 -11.68 6.15 -10.27
CA ALA A 428 -12.59 5.21 -10.93
C ALA A 428 -14.03 5.75 -10.95
N ARG A 429 -14.52 6.27 -9.80
CA ARG A 429 -15.83 6.89 -9.70
C ARG A 429 -15.95 8.14 -10.56
N LYS A 430 -14.94 9.02 -10.50
CA LYS A 430 -14.93 10.22 -11.33
C LYS A 430 -15.03 9.87 -12.82
N ALA A 431 -14.29 8.87 -13.28
CA ALA A 431 -14.34 8.43 -14.67
C ALA A 431 -15.71 7.86 -15.05
N ALA A 432 -16.35 7.10 -14.15
CA ALA A 432 -17.71 6.62 -14.38
C ALA A 432 -18.73 7.75 -14.46
N ASP A 433 -18.67 8.72 -13.54
CA ASP A 433 -19.55 9.89 -13.52
C ASP A 433 -19.43 10.73 -14.80
N GLU A 434 -18.20 10.94 -15.31
CA GLU A 434 -17.93 11.68 -16.55
C GLU A 434 -18.55 10.98 -17.78
N ILE A 435 -18.53 9.66 -17.84
CA ILE A 435 -19.16 8.88 -18.92
C ILE A 435 -20.69 8.93 -18.82
N LEU A 436 -21.26 8.79 -17.63
CA LEU A 436 -22.70 8.81 -17.43
C LEU A 436 -23.33 10.21 -17.61
N GLY A 437 -22.52 11.27 -17.45
CA GLY A 437 -22.94 12.65 -17.66
C GLY A 437 -22.76 13.18 -19.08
N SER A 438 -22.13 12.40 -19.96
CA SER A 438 -21.91 12.73 -21.37
C SER A 438 -23.00 12.14 -22.26
#